data_b8db222f0711b33d79a20819ff563d83
#
_entry.id   b8db222f0711b33d79a20819ff563d83
#
_cell.length_a   1.000
_cell.length_b   1.000
_cell.length_c   1.000
_cell.angle_alpha   90.00
_cell.angle_beta   90.00
_cell.angle_gamma   90.00
#
_symmetry.space_group_name_H-M   'P 1'
#
loop_
_entity.id
_entity.type
_entity.pdbx_description
1 polymer ?
#
loop_
_entity_poly.entity_id
_entity_poly.type
_entity_poly.pdbx_seq_one_letter_code
_entity_poly.pdbx_strand_id
1 'polypeptide(L)'
;MPFFLVLLHNSDMDQKLLAFQKLASTFKSHGYHLYLVGGTVRDYLLGKELDDMDAVSDATPKEIESFLPNIETTFAYLGSLKYKSEEGIKFDITTLRKESGYLDNRHPSQITFVKDLSVDYRRRDFTVNALYMDADLKIIDHCNGENDLKNHLLKMIGDPEARIKEDPLRILRAIRFHLMFNLEIDDALLKAMHNNFSLLKNITDAKIRSELNKIKDEQVDVEMKKDIFAQFDIANLQGVIK
;
A
#
# COMPACT_ATOMS: atom_id res chain seq x y z
N MET A 1 -12.74 -5.04 -26.07
CA MET A 1 -11.96 -6.30 -26.03
C MET A 1 -11.67 -6.59 -24.58
N PRO A 2 -11.95 -7.78 -24.04
CA PRO A 2 -11.59 -8.08 -22.66
C PRO A 2 -10.07 -8.10 -22.54
N PHE A 3 -9.55 -7.33 -21.60
CA PHE A 3 -8.16 -7.41 -21.16
C PHE A 3 -7.94 -8.80 -20.52
N PHE A 4 -7.81 -9.82 -21.34
CA PHE A 4 -7.27 -11.09 -20.88
C PHE A 4 -5.78 -10.90 -20.77
N LEU A 5 -5.34 -10.73 -19.54
CA LEU A 5 -3.97 -10.85 -19.09
C LEU A 5 -3.40 -12.13 -19.70
N VAL A 6 -2.52 -11.98 -20.68
CA VAL A 6 -1.57 -13.04 -20.99
C VAL A 6 -0.61 -13.03 -19.81
N LEU A 7 -0.96 -13.77 -18.76
CA LEU A 7 -0.04 -14.11 -17.69
C LEU A 7 1.12 -14.88 -18.37
N LEU A 8 2.17 -14.15 -18.71
CA LEU A 8 3.47 -14.76 -18.88
C LEU A 8 3.71 -15.49 -17.56
N HIS A 9 3.72 -16.81 -17.59
CA HIS A 9 4.05 -17.66 -16.46
C HIS A 9 5.46 -17.28 -15.99
N ASN A 10 5.52 -16.39 -15.02
CA ASN A 10 6.75 -16.07 -14.31
C ASN A 10 6.82 -17.06 -13.14
N SER A 11 7.74 -18.02 -13.24
CA SER A 11 7.90 -19.08 -12.23
C SER A 11 8.06 -18.56 -10.80
N ASP A 12 8.59 -17.35 -10.63
CA ASP A 12 8.75 -16.69 -9.34
C ASP A 12 7.40 -16.19 -8.79
N MET A 13 6.58 -15.55 -9.63
CA MET A 13 5.23 -15.13 -9.24
C MET A 13 4.36 -16.32 -8.82
N ASP A 14 4.40 -17.41 -9.60
CA ASP A 14 3.64 -18.63 -9.30
C ASP A 14 4.08 -19.25 -7.97
N GLN A 15 5.38 -19.27 -7.67
CA GLN A 15 5.90 -19.75 -6.39
C GLN A 15 5.42 -18.89 -5.21
N LYS A 16 5.43 -17.57 -5.34
CA LYS A 16 4.94 -16.64 -4.32
C LYS A 16 3.44 -16.80 -4.06
N LEU A 17 2.65 -16.95 -5.14
CA LEU A 17 1.20 -17.18 -5.02
C LEU A 17 0.91 -18.55 -4.38
N LEU A 18 1.65 -19.60 -4.75
CA LEU A 18 1.49 -20.91 -4.12
C LEU A 18 1.85 -20.87 -2.62
N ALA A 19 2.92 -20.19 -2.25
CA ALA A 19 3.27 -20.01 -0.84
C ALA A 19 2.19 -19.21 -0.07
N PHE A 20 1.61 -18.19 -0.70
CA PHE A 20 0.45 -17.50 -0.13
C PHE A 20 -0.74 -18.42 0.07
N GLN A 21 -1.10 -19.24 -0.92
CA GLN A 21 -2.24 -20.16 -0.82
C GLN A 21 -2.05 -21.20 0.29
N LYS A 22 -0.82 -21.73 0.46
CA LYS A 22 -0.46 -22.63 1.56
C LYS A 22 -0.63 -21.92 2.91
N LEU A 23 -0.11 -20.69 3.03
CA LEU A 23 -0.23 -19.88 4.25
C LEU A 23 -1.70 -19.57 4.55
N ALA A 24 -2.47 -19.15 3.56
CA ALA A 24 -3.90 -18.89 3.70
C ALA A 24 -4.70 -20.13 4.13
N SER A 25 -4.31 -21.32 3.66
CA SER A 25 -4.87 -22.60 4.11
C SER A 25 -4.59 -22.84 5.59
N THR A 26 -3.39 -22.50 6.08
CA THR A 26 -3.04 -22.57 7.51
C THR A 26 -3.95 -21.65 8.34
N PHE A 27 -4.14 -20.41 7.92
CA PHE A 27 -5.08 -19.49 8.58
C PHE A 27 -6.50 -20.05 8.62
N LYS A 28 -6.98 -20.55 7.48
CA LYS A 28 -8.33 -21.14 7.35
C LYS A 28 -8.54 -22.33 8.28
N SER A 29 -7.54 -23.19 8.46
CA SER A 29 -7.62 -24.35 9.36
C SER A 29 -7.76 -23.95 10.85
N HIS A 30 -7.38 -22.70 11.19
CA HIS A 30 -7.54 -22.11 12.52
C HIS A 30 -8.75 -21.15 12.62
N GLY A 31 -9.60 -21.11 11.58
CA GLY A 31 -10.84 -20.31 11.55
C GLY A 31 -10.66 -18.85 11.18
N TYR A 32 -9.52 -18.50 10.55
CA TYR A 32 -9.21 -17.14 10.14
C TYR A 32 -9.04 -17.05 8.61
N HIS A 33 -9.04 -15.82 8.11
CA HIS A 33 -8.80 -15.51 6.71
C HIS A 33 -7.47 -14.77 6.55
N LEU A 34 -6.81 -15.02 5.42
CA LEU A 34 -5.64 -14.27 4.97
C LEU A 34 -5.88 -13.78 3.55
N TYR A 35 -5.57 -12.52 3.29
CA TYR A 35 -5.70 -11.89 1.99
C TYR A 35 -4.39 -11.21 1.62
N LEU A 36 -3.98 -11.28 0.35
CA LEU A 36 -2.98 -10.33 -0.15
C LEU A 36 -3.60 -8.94 -0.27
N VAL A 37 -2.78 -7.89 -0.20
CA VAL A 37 -3.30 -6.53 -0.18
C VAL A 37 -2.33 -5.51 -0.78
N GLY A 38 -2.85 -4.36 -1.15
CA GLY A 38 -2.05 -3.17 -1.44
C GLY A 38 -1.16 -3.29 -2.66
N GLY A 39 0.14 -3.05 -2.46
CA GLY A 39 1.13 -3.11 -3.53
C GLY A 39 1.20 -4.46 -4.22
N THR A 40 1.15 -5.54 -3.45
CA THR A 40 1.17 -6.93 -3.98
C THR A 40 0.02 -7.16 -4.97
N VAL A 41 -1.22 -6.77 -4.61
CA VAL A 41 -2.38 -6.98 -5.48
C VAL A 41 -2.35 -6.08 -6.70
N ARG A 42 -1.97 -4.81 -6.52
CA ARG A 42 -1.79 -3.88 -7.65
C ARG A 42 -0.76 -4.40 -8.64
N ASP A 43 0.40 -4.84 -8.16
CA ASP A 43 1.51 -5.28 -9.01
C ASP A 43 1.17 -6.60 -9.71
N TYR A 44 0.44 -7.50 -9.04
CA TYR A 44 -0.16 -8.68 -9.65
C TYR A 44 -1.08 -8.31 -10.82
N LEU A 45 -2.01 -7.36 -10.64
CA LEU A 45 -2.93 -6.91 -11.70
C LEU A 45 -2.22 -6.22 -12.87
N LEU A 46 -1.09 -5.58 -12.61
CA LEU A 46 -0.23 -4.96 -13.63
C LEU A 46 0.72 -5.95 -14.32
N GLY A 47 0.76 -7.24 -13.90
CA GLY A 47 1.69 -8.23 -14.40
C GLY A 47 3.15 -7.92 -14.06
N LYS A 48 3.39 -7.17 -12.98
CA LYS A 48 4.74 -6.86 -12.46
C LYS A 48 5.21 -7.94 -11.50
N GLU A 49 6.53 -7.99 -11.28
CA GLU A 49 7.11 -8.82 -10.23
C GLU A 49 6.58 -8.43 -8.85
N LEU A 50 6.37 -9.44 -7.99
CA LEU A 50 5.93 -9.24 -6.62
C LEU A 50 7.17 -9.20 -5.72
N ASP A 51 7.62 -8.00 -5.32
CA ASP A 51 8.80 -7.86 -4.44
C ASP A 51 8.46 -8.30 -3.01
N ASP A 52 7.49 -7.61 -2.40
CA ASP A 52 7.03 -7.88 -1.04
C ASP A 52 5.64 -8.54 -1.07
N MET A 53 5.42 -9.50 -0.17
CA MET A 53 4.13 -10.16 -0.01
C MET A 53 3.37 -9.54 1.16
N ASP A 54 2.72 -8.39 0.89
CA ASP A 54 1.85 -7.74 1.86
C ASP A 54 0.54 -8.51 2.02
N ALA A 55 0.22 -8.89 3.24
CA ALA A 55 -1.00 -9.62 3.57
C ALA A 55 -1.73 -9.00 4.75
N VAL A 56 -3.04 -9.26 4.83
CA VAL A 56 -3.88 -8.88 5.98
C VAL A 56 -4.72 -10.07 6.45
N SER A 57 -5.01 -10.08 7.75
CA SER A 57 -5.84 -11.13 8.36
C SER A 57 -6.84 -10.55 9.35
N ASP A 58 -7.96 -11.25 9.53
CA ASP A 58 -8.93 -11.02 10.60
C ASP A 58 -8.48 -11.61 11.96
N ALA A 59 -7.37 -12.37 12.00
CA ALA A 59 -6.73 -12.82 13.23
C ALA A 59 -5.93 -11.69 13.87
N THR A 60 -5.99 -11.59 15.20
CA THR A 60 -5.12 -10.69 15.99
C THR A 60 -3.69 -11.21 16.03
N PRO A 61 -2.68 -10.36 16.35
CA PRO A 61 -1.30 -10.82 16.49
C PRO A 61 -1.12 -12.01 17.43
N LYS A 62 -1.81 -12.02 18.58
CA LYS A 62 -1.74 -13.12 19.55
C LYS A 62 -2.34 -14.42 19.00
N GLU A 63 -3.42 -14.33 18.24
CA GLU A 63 -4.03 -15.48 17.58
C GLU A 63 -3.09 -16.05 16.52
N ILE A 64 -2.48 -15.20 15.68
CA ILE A 64 -1.52 -15.63 14.66
C ILE A 64 -0.30 -16.31 15.32
N GLU A 65 0.25 -15.72 16.38
CA GLU A 65 1.38 -16.21 17.12
C GLU A 65 1.10 -17.61 17.74
N SER A 66 -0.16 -17.89 18.07
CA SER A 66 -0.56 -19.19 18.66
C SER A 66 -0.47 -20.37 17.69
N PHE A 67 -0.56 -20.15 16.39
CA PHE A 67 -0.56 -21.23 15.40
C PHE A 67 0.52 -21.10 14.31
N LEU A 68 1.18 -19.95 14.19
CA LEU A 68 2.22 -19.72 13.18
C LEU A 68 3.59 -19.59 13.86
N PRO A 69 4.43 -20.65 13.83
CA PRO A 69 5.73 -20.62 14.47
C PRO A 69 6.71 -19.69 13.75
N ASN A 70 7.73 -19.23 14.45
CA ASN A 70 8.82 -18.41 13.90
C ASN A 70 8.39 -17.08 13.27
N ILE A 71 7.28 -16.51 13.77
CA ILE A 71 6.81 -15.20 13.34
C ILE A 71 7.52 -14.09 14.13
N GLU A 72 7.96 -13.04 13.44
CA GLU A 72 8.55 -11.86 14.08
C GLU A 72 7.45 -10.92 14.57
N THR A 73 7.49 -10.55 15.84
CA THR A 73 6.43 -9.80 16.55
C THR A 73 6.83 -8.38 16.94
N THR A 74 7.96 -7.87 16.46
CA THR A 74 8.52 -6.55 16.85
C THR A 74 7.49 -5.42 16.77
N PHE A 75 6.60 -5.46 15.79
CA PHE A 75 5.55 -4.46 15.58
C PHE A 75 4.13 -5.00 15.83
N ALA A 76 3.99 -6.08 16.62
CA ALA A 76 2.70 -6.70 16.94
C ALA A 76 1.71 -5.72 17.59
N TYR A 77 2.21 -4.76 18.38
CA TYR A 77 1.37 -3.71 18.99
C TYR A 77 0.69 -2.80 17.96
N LEU A 78 1.24 -2.70 16.76
CA LEU A 78 0.63 -2.02 15.60
C LEU A 78 -0.20 -2.98 14.74
N GLY A 79 -0.24 -4.27 15.08
CA GLY A 79 -0.89 -5.31 14.29
C GLY A 79 -0.03 -5.87 13.15
N SER A 80 1.25 -5.51 13.05
CA SER A 80 2.15 -5.95 11.97
C SER A 80 3.12 -7.02 12.45
N LEU A 81 3.20 -8.10 11.67
CA LEU A 81 4.00 -9.28 11.91
C LEU A 81 4.79 -9.63 10.64
N LYS A 82 5.98 -10.21 10.79
CA LYS A 82 6.75 -10.70 9.65
C LYS A 82 6.90 -12.21 9.72
N TYR A 83 6.63 -12.85 8.61
CA TYR A 83 6.74 -14.29 8.48
C TYR A 83 7.61 -14.66 7.28
N LYS A 84 8.42 -15.70 7.43
CA LYS A 84 9.18 -16.28 6.33
C LYS A 84 8.74 -17.73 6.13
N SER A 85 8.23 -18.04 4.94
CA SER A 85 7.82 -19.41 4.60
C SER A 85 9.01 -20.38 4.51
N GLU A 86 8.74 -21.66 4.46
CA GLU A 86 9.77 -22.71 4.26
C GLU A 86 10.53 -22.53 2.94
N GLU A 87 9.85 -22.04 1.91
CA GLU A 87 10.43 -21.70 0.60
C GLU A 87 11.25 -20.40 0.63
N GLY A 88 11.32 -19.71 1.77
CA GLY A 88 12.10 -18.50 1.94
C GLY A 88 11.36 -17.20 1.57
N ILE A 89 10.08 -17.27 1.19
CA ILE A 89 9.26 -16.14 0.81
C ILE A 89 8.85 -15.37 2.07
N LYS A 90 9.03 -14.04 2.03
CA LYS A 90 8.71 -13.14 3.15
C LYS A 90 7.31 -12.58 2.99
N PHE A 91 6.56 -12.57 4.10
CA PHE A 91 5.23 -11.99 4.21
C PHE A 91 5.22 -10.93 5.30
N ASP A 92 4.71 -9.75 4.98
CA ASP A 92 4.35 -8.72 5.95
C ASP A 92 2.85 -8.85 6.24
N ILE A 93 2.51 -9.46 7.39
CA ILE A 93 1.12 -9.76 7.75
C ILE A 93 0.61 -8.70 8.72
N THR A 94 -0.45 -7.99 8.34
CA THR A 94 -1.07 -6.98 9.21
C THR A 94 -2.48 -7.43 9.61
N THR A 95 -2.80 -7.36 10.90
CA THR A 95 -4.19 -7.55 11.37
C THR A 95 -5.08 -6.43 10.81
N LEU A 96 -6.25 -6.77 10.29
CA LEU A 96 -7.27 -5.81 9.86
C LEU A 96 -7.57 -4.83 10.99
N ARG A 97 -7.55 -3.53 10.69
CA ARG A 97 -7.67 -2.50 11.72
C ARG A 97 -8.35 -1.23 11.24
N LYS A 98 -8.94 -0.53 12.21
CA LYS A 98 -9.37 0.86 12.12
C LYS A 98 -8.34 1.74 12.82
N GLU A 99 -8.01 2.85 12.23
CA GLU A 99 -7.11 3.87 12.79
C GLU A 99 -7.87 5.17 13.05
N SER A 100 -7.52 5.86 14.14
CA SER A 100 -8.10 7.17 14.47
C SER A 100 -7.12 8.01 15.29
N GLY A 101 -7.34 9.35 15.28
CA GLY A 101 -6.57 10.29 16.10
C GLY A 101 -5.14 10.47 15.61
N TYR A 102 -4.92 11.24 14.57
CA TYR A 102 -3.57 11.55 14.05
C TYR A 102 -3.04 12.82 14.73
N LEU A 103 -2.44 12.67 15.92
CA LEU A 103 -1.97 13.79 16.73
C LEU A 103 -0.65 14.41 16.23
N ASP A 104 0.19 13.59 15.59
CA ASP A 104 1.50 14.00 15.06
C ASP A 104 1.53 14.09 13.53
N ASN A 105 0.35 14.22 12.89
CA ASN A 105 0.16 14.22 11.44
C ASN A 105 0.72 12.97 10.73
N ARG A 106 0.76 11.80 11.40
CA ARG A 106 1.20 10.56 10.77
C ARG A 106 0.78 9.27 11.48
N HIS A 107 1.01 9.20 12.80
CA HIS A 107 0.74 7.96 13.54
C HIS A 107 -0.64 8.04 14.16
N PRO A 108 -1.48 7.01 13.96
CA PRO A 108 -2.75 6.96 14.66
C PRO A 108 -2.49 6.82 16.15
N SER A 109 -3.15 7.63 16.96
CA SER A 109 -3.08 7.51 18.42
C SER A 109 -3.90 6.32 18.95
N GLN A 110 -4.82 5.80 18.13
CA GLN A 110 -5.66 4.67 18.47
C GLN A 110 -5.76 3.69 17.31
N ILE A 111 -5.47 2.42 17.60
CA ILE A 111 -5.63 1.29 16.68
C ILE A 111 -6.65 0.34 17.31
N THR A 112 -7.66 -0.04 16.52
CA THR A 112 -8.65 -1.04 16.91
C THR A 112 -8.66 -2.15 15.87
N PHE A 113 -8.38 -3.38 16.27
CA PHE A 113 -8.46 -4.53 15.38
C PHE A 113 -9.91 -4.83 14.99
N VAL A 114 -10.13 -5.14 13.73
CA VAL A 114 -11.45 -5.42 13.15
C VAL A 114 -11.40 -6.72 12.35
N LYS A 115 -12.56 -7.24 11.97
CA LYS A 115 -12.65 -8.49 11.18
C LYS A 115 -13.14 -8.25 9.75
N ASP A 116 -13.42 -6.99 9.39
CA ASP A 116 -14.08 -6.65 8.15
C ASP A 116 -13.16 -5.81 7.24
N LEU A 117 -12.93 -6.31 6.02
CA LEU A 117 -12.18 -5.61 4.96
C LEU A 117 -12.83 -4.26 4.61
N SER A 118 -14.16 -4.16 4.70
CA SER A 118 -14.92 -2.93 4.41
C SER A 118 -14.65 -1.80 5.43
N VAL A 119 -13.98 -2.11 6.53
CA VAL A 119 -13.51 -1.13 7.52
C VAL A 119 -12.03 -0.82 7.29
N ASP A 120 -11.20 -1.85 7.07
CA ASP A 120 -9.73 -1.69 6.91
C ASP A 120 -9.35 -0.82 5.71
N TYR A 121 -10.04 -0.95 4.55
CA TYR A 121 -9.67 -0.19 3.36
C TYR A 121 -9.70 1.32 3.58
N ARG A 122 -10.57 1.82 4.46
CA ARG A 122 -10.78 3.25 4.71
C ARG A 122 -9.56 3.97 5.30
N ARG A 123 -8.67 3.24 5.98
CA ARG A 123 -7.42 3.80 6.51
C ARG A 123 -6.31 3.91 5.46
N ARG A 124 -6.44 3.20 4.31
CA ARG A 124 -5.45 3.19 3.23
C ARG A 124 -5.44 4.54 2.49
N ASP A 125 -4.39 4.77 1.72
CA ASP A 125 -4.17 6.04 1.02
C ASP A 125 -4.97 6.14 -0.29
N PHE A 126 -4.67 5.27 -1.26
CA PHE A 126 -5.22 5.35 -2.61
C PHE A 126 -6.02 4.11 -2.95
N THR A 127 -7.03 4.29 -3.82
CA THR A 127 -7.94 3.21 -4.25
C THR A 127 -7.17 2.04 -4.85
N VAL A 128 -6.16 2.30 -5.68
CA VAL A 128 -5.30 1.29 -6.32
C VAL A 128 -4.44 0.49 -5.33
N ASN A 129 -4.28 0.96 -4.10
CA ASN A 129 -3.56 0.29 -3.01
C ASN A 129 -4.49 -0.31 -1.94
N ALA A 130 -5.80 -0.33 -2.20
CA ALA A 130 -6.80 -0.87 -1.28
C ALA A 130 -7.54 -2.08 -1.85
N LEU A 131 -6.91 -2.74 -2.79
CA LEU A 131 -7.36 -3.99 -3.38
C LEU A 131 -6.89 -5.15 -2.49
N TYR A 132 -7.77 -6.12 -2.31
CA TYR A 132 -7.47 -7.37 -1.61
C TYR A 132 -7.61 -8.53 -2.59
N MET A 133 -6.90 -9.63 -2.30
CA MET A 133 -7.01 -10.86 -3.09
C MET A 133 -7.05 -12.06 -2.15
N ASP A 134 -8.04 -12.91 -2.30
CA ASP A 134 -8.21 -14.11 -1.49
C ASP A 134 -7.35 -15.29 -1.98
N ALA A 135 -7.42 -16.43 -1.27
CA ALA A 135 -6.66 -17.63 -1.60
C ALA A 135 -7.03 -18.26 -2.96
N ASP A 136 -8.21 -17.96 -3.48
CA ASP A 136 -8.66 -18.39 -4.82
C ASP A 136 -8.26 -17.36 -5.91
N LEU A 137 -7.41 -16.38 -5.55
CA LEU A 137 -6.94 -15.29 -6.39
C LEU A 137 -8.06 -14.35 -6.89
N LYS A 138 -9.18 -14.32 -6.19
CA LYS A 138 -10.29 -13.44 -6.49
C LYS A 138 -10.05 -12.06 -5.87
N ILE A 139 -10.22 -11.02 -6.68
CA ILE A 139 -10.10 -9.64 -6.23
C ILE A 139 -11.34 -9.22 -5.42
N ILE A 140 -11.10 -8.55 -4.30
CA ILE A 140 -12.11 -7.94 -3.44
C ILE A 140 -11.82 -6.44 -3.41
N ASP A 141 -12.73 -5.65 -3.94
CA ASP A 141 -12.59 -4.19 -4.11
C ASP A 141 -13.77 -3.47 -3.45
N HIS A 142 -13.50 -2.64 -2.46
CA HIS A 142 -14.49 -1.84 -1.73
C HIS A 142 -14.53 -0.37 -2.15
N CYS A 143 -13.65 0.08 -3.04
CA CYS A 143 -13.49 1.49 -3.37
C CYS A 143 -13.30 1.79 -4.85
N ASN A 144 -13.61 0.82 -5.72
CA ASN A 144 -13.47 0.94 -7.18
C ASN A 144 -12.01 1.07 -7.67
N GLY A 145 -11.05 0.57 -6.89
CA GLY A 145 -9.61 0.68 -7.17
C GLY A 145 -9.17 -0.11 -8.40
N GLU A 146 -9.83 -1.24 -8.71
CA GLU A 146 -9.56 -2.01 -9.94
C GLU A 146 -9.90 -1.20 -11.20
N ASN A 147 -11.03 -0.46 -11.17
CA ASN A 147 -11.41 0.40 -12.28
C ASN A 147 -10.49 1.63 -12.39
N ASP A 148 -10.12 2.24 -11.26
CA ASP A 148 -9.17 3.35 -11.24
C ASP A 148 -7.80 2.91 -11.80
N LEU A 149 -7.34 1.71 -11.45
CA LEU A 149 -6.10 1.15 -11.99
C LEU A 149 -6.17 0.92 -13.51
N LYS A 150 -7.29 0.38 -14.01
CA LYS A 150 -7.53 0.18 -15.46
C LYS A 150 -7.58 1.50 -16.23
N ASN A 151 -8.07 2.56 -15.61
CA ASN A 151 -8.15 3.89 -16.21
C ASN A 151 -6.89 4.73 -15.95
N HIS A 152 -5.83 4.14 -15.41
CA HIS A 152 -4.60 4.85 -15.03
C HIS A 152 -4.84 6.06 -14.11
N LEU A 153 -5.80 5.97 -13.18
CA LEU A 153 -6.19 7.05 -12.28
C LEU A 153 -5.68 6.81 -10.86
N LEU A 154 -5.02 7.82 -10.28
CA LEU A 154 -4.61 7.85 -8.88
C LEU A 154 -5.61 8.66 -8.06
N LYS A 155 -6.43 7.97 -7.29
CA LYS A 155 -7.48 8.57 -6.49
C LYS A 155 -7.30 8.27 -5.01
N MET A 156 -7.52 9.27 -4.15
CA MET A 156 -7.43 9.10 -2.70
C MET A 156 -8.73 8.51 -2.15
N ILE A 157 -8.62 7.67 -1.12
CA ILE A 157 -9.77 7.14 -0.39
C ILE A 157 -10.25 8.21 0.61
N GLY A 158 -11.53 8.56 0.51
CA GLY A 158 -12.13 9.61 1.35
C GLY A 158 -11.87 11.02 0.80
N ASP A 159 -12.01 12.03 1.67
CA ASP A 159 -11.77 13.42 1.30
C ASP A 159 -10.27 13.74 1.24
N PRO A 160 -9.70 14.10 0.08
CA PRO A 160 -8.27 14.33 -0.08
C PRO A 160 -7.71 15.41 0.84
N GLU A 161 -8.48 16.49 1.09
CA GLU A 161 -8.07 17.58 2.00
C GLU A 161 -7.88 17.07 3.43
N ALA A 162 -8.84 16.32 3.95
CA ALA A 162 -8.76 15.75 5.29
C ALA A 162 -7.63 14.72 5.38
N ARG A 163 -7.52 13.86 4.38
CA ARG A 163 -6.54 12.75 4.36
C ARG A 163 -5.09 13.24 4.27
N ILE A 164 -4.82 14.33 3.53
CA ILE A 164 -3.49 14.94 3.48
C ILE A 164 -3.14 15.62 4.80
N LYS A 165 -4.12 16.26 5.45
CA LYS A 165 -3.91 16.87 6.79
C LYS A 165 -3.60 15.81 7.87
N GLU A 166 -4.16 14.61 7.77
CA GLU A 166 -3.81 13.48 8.65
C GLU A 166 -2.36 13.00 8.47
N ASP A 167 -1.89 12.93 7.21
CA ASP A 167 -0.52 12.54 6.87
C ASP A 167 -0.07 13.25 5.59
N PRO A 168 0.65 14.37 5.70
CA PRO A 168 1.15 15.13 4.54
C PRO A 168 2.10 14.34 3.65
N LEU A 169 2.73 13.26 4.15
CA LEU A 169 3.58 12.40 3.34
C LEU A 169 2.83 11.76 2.16
N ARG A 170 1.50 11.70 2.23
CA ARG A 170 0.63 11.23 1.14
C ARG A 170 0.80 12.06 -0.14
N ILE A 171 1.25 13.33 -0.04
CA ILE A 171 1.60 14.14 -1.22
C ILE A 171 2.77 13.51 -1.96
N LEU A 172 3.87 13.21 -1.28
CA LEU A 172 5.04 12.59 -1.90
C LEU A 172 4.75 11.17 -2.38
N ARG A 173 3.90 10.44 -1.65
CA ARG A 173 3.42 9.13 -2.09
C ARG A 173 2.60 9.23 -3.37
N ALA A 174 1.73 10.24 -3.51
CA ALA A 174 0.97 10.48 -4.74
C ALA A 174 1.91 10.77 -5.92
N ILE A 175 2.89 11.66 -5.74
CA ILE A 175 3.91 11.95 -6.75
C ILE A 175 4.66 10.66 -7.15
N ARG A 176 5.08 9.86 -6.18
CA ARG A 176 5.76 8.59 -6.45
C ARG A 176 4.88 7.61 -7.23
N PHE A 177 3.62 7.43 -6.85
CA PHE A 177 2.71 6.52 -7.56
C PHE A 177 2.37 7.02 -8.96
N HIS A 178 2.18 8.33 -9.14
CA HIS A 178 2.05 8.96 -10.45
C HIS A 178 3.22 8.57 -11.36
N LEU A 179 4.45 8.76 -10.89
CA LEU A 179 5.66 8.50 -11.65
C LEU A 179 5.90 6.99 -11.90
N MET A 180 5.83 6.16 -10.85
CA MET A 180 6.22 4.75 -10.92
C MET A 180 5.21 3.86 -11.67
N PHE A 181 3.96 4.27 -11.75
CA PHE A 181 2.87 3.49 -12.34
C PHE A 181 2.16 4.21 -13.48
N ASN A 182 2.65 5.38 -13.87
CA ASN A 182 2.04 6.22 -14.91
C ASN A 182 0.54 6.41 -14.68
N LEU A 183 0.18 6.83 -13.44
CA LEU A 183 -1.20 7.08 -13.04
C LEU A 183 -1.47 8.59 -13.09
N GLU A 184 -2.52 9.02 -13.74
CA GLU A 184 -2.99 10.41 -13.71
C GLU A 184 -3.55 10.74 -12.32
N ILE A 185 -3.16 11.88 -11.76
CA ILE A 185 -3.63 12.32 -10.44
C ILE A 185 -5.03 12.93 -10.59
N ASP A 186 -6.01 12.39 -9.84
CA ASP A 186 -7.38 12.92 -9.80
C ASP A 186 -7.39 14.41 -9.43
N ASP A 187 -8.23 15.21 -10.08
CA ASP A 187 -8.27 16.67 -9.91
C ASP A 187 -8.48 17.11 -8.45
N ALA A 188 -9.35 16.41 -7.72
CA ALA A 188 -9.60 16.72 -6.31
C ALA A 188 -8.36 16.42 -5.45
N LEU A 189 -7.65 15.33 -5.75
CA LEU A 189 -6.39 15.01 -5.10
C LEU A 189 -5.31 16.04 -5.45
N LEU A 190 -5.14 16.39 -6.72
CA LEU A 190 -4.15 17.37 -7.18
C LEU A 190 -4.36 18.73 -6.50
N LYS A 191 -5.61 19.20 -6.44
CA LYS A 191 -5.98 20.43 -5.74
C LYS A 191 -5.63 20.37 -4.26
N ALA A 192 -5.97 19.28 -3.59
CA ALA A 192 -5.68 19.09 -2.16
C ALA A 192 -4.15 19.02 -1.90
N MET A 193 -3.37 18.44 -2.81
CA MET A 193 -1.92 18.43 -2.73
C MET A 193 -1.34 19.85 -2.78
N HIS A 194 -1.80 20.69 -3.72
CA HIS A 194 -1.37 22.11 -3.79
C HIS A 194 -1.72 22.88 -2.53
N ASN A 195 -2.97 22.77 -2.06
CA ASN A 195 -3.45 23.49 -0.90
C ASN A 195 -2.66 23.17 0.38
N ASN A 196 -2.16 21.95 0.48
CA ASN A 196 -1.54 21.42 1.70
C ASN A 196 -0.04 21.14 1.56
N PHE A 197 0.59 21.49 0.44
CA PHE A 197 2.00 21.20 0.19
C PHE A 197 2.93 21.74 1.29
N SER A 198 2.62 22.93 1.82
CA SER A 198 3.38 23.56 2.91
C SER A 198 3.42 22.72 4.20
N LEU A 199 2.50 21.78 4.40
CA LEU A 199 2.51 20.88 5.57
C LEU A 199 3.70 19.91 5.56
N LEU A 200 4.34 19.68 4.41
CA LEU A 200 5.55 18.84 4.33
C LEU A 200 6.69 19.37 5.18
N LYS A 201 6.74 20.69 5.49
CA LYS A 201 7.71 21.27 6.43
C LYS A 201 7.63 20.70 7.85
N ASN A 202 6.51 20.09 8.21
CA ASN A 202 6.30 19.44 9.52
C ASN A 202 6.79 17.98 9.52
N ILE A 203 7.17 17.46 8.35
CA ILE A 203 7.69 16.09 8.18
C ILE A 203 9.21 16.12 8.28
N THR A 204 9.80 15.15 8.96
CA THR A 204 11.26 15.06 9.07
C THR A 204 11.92 14.79 7.72
N ASP A 205 13.07 15.40 7.49
CA ASP A 205 13.86 15.23 6.26
C ASP A 205 14.15 13.76 5.93
N ALA A 206 14.40 12.95 6.95
CA ALA A 206 14.64 11.52 6.78
C ALA A 206 13.44 10.79 6.13
N LYS A 207 12.21 11.17 6.51
CA LYS A 207 10.97 10.60 5.95
C LYS A 207 10.74 11.07 4.52
N ILE A 208 10.97 12.36 4.25
CA ILE A 208 10.87 12.93 2.90
C ILE A 208 11.86 12.23 1.96
N ARG A 209 13.13 12.14 2.35
CA ARG A 209 14.18 11.45 1.58
C ARG A 209 13.83 9.97 1.36
N SER A 210 13.35 9.29 2.41
CA SER A 210 12.96 7.88 2.32
C SER A 210 11.85 7.67 1.29
N GLU A 211 10.90 8.60 1.15
CA GLU A 211 9.82 8.45 0.17
C GLU A 211 10.29 8.82 -1.25
N LEU A 212 11.10 9.87 -1.40
CA LEU A 212 11.66 10.27 -2.69
C LEU A 212 12.66 9.24 -3.25
N ASN A 213 13.48 8.62 -2.39
CA ASN A 213 14.43 7.58 -2.80
C ASN A 213 13.78 6.29 -3.31
N LYS A 214 12.48 6.12 -3.12
CA LYS A 214 11.71 5.00 -3.72
C LYS A 214 11.34 5.26 -5.18
N ILE A 215 11.55 6.48 -5.69
CA ILE A 215 11.39 6.79 -7.10
C ILE A 215 12.65 6.31 -7.82
N LYS A 216 12.52 5.22 -8.58
CA LYS A 216 13.62 4.62 -9.33
C LYS A 216 13.71 5.32 -10.68
N ASP A 217 14.72 6.16 -10.87
CA ASP A 217 14.88 7.03 -12.04
C ASP A 217 14.90 6.26 -13.36
N GLU A 218 15.43 5.04 -13.36
CA GLU A 218 15.44 4.14 -14.52
C GLU A 218 14.06 3.62 -14.93
N GLN A 219 13.04 3.80 -14.08
CA GLN A 219 11.67 3.28 -14.29
C GLN A 219 10.64 4.38 -14.53
N VAL A 220 11.06 5.66 -14.57
CA VAL A 220 10.14 6.79 -14.69
C VAL A 220 10.43 7.60 -15.96
N ASP A 221 9.38 8.19 -16.52
CA ASP A 221 9.52 9.15 -17.61
C ASP A 221 10.18 10.44 -17.10
N VAL A 222 11.25 10.87 -17.79
CA VAL A 222 12.09 12.01 -17.36
C VAL A 222 11.32 13.33 -17.44
N GLU A 223 10.51 13.53 -18.49
CA GLU A 223 9.73 14.76 -18.65
C GLU A 223 8.60 14.82 -17.63
N MET A 224 7.88 13.71 -17.43
CA MET A 224 6.85 13.61 -16.39
C MET A 224 7.42 13.91 -15.00
N LYS A 225 8.61 13.39 -14.68
CA LYS A 225 9.29 13.68 -13.41
C LYS A 225 9.65 15.16 -13.30
N LYS A 226 10.19 15.75 -14.34
CA LYS A 226 10.55 17.17 -14.38
C LYS A 226 9.33 18.05 -14.18
N ASP A 227 8.23 17.75 -14.85
CA ASP A 227 7.00 18.53 -14.79
C ASP A 227 6.37 18.50 -13.40
N ILE A 228 6.17 17.31 -12.81
CA ILE A 228 5.58 17.19 -11.47
C ILE A 228 6.51 17.76 -10.39
N PHE A 229 7.83 17.62 -10.53
CA PHE A 229 8.79 18.20 -9.60
C PHE A 229 8.82 19.72 -9.67
N ALA A 230 8.68 20.31 -10.86
CA ALA A 230 8.55 21.76 -11.03
C ALA A 230 7.22 22.26 -10.47
N GLN A 231 6.12 21.56 -10.74
CA GLN A 231 4.78 21.91 -10.26
C GLN A 231 4.70 21.99 -8.72
N PHE A 232 5.43 21.14 -8.01
CA PHE A 232 5.46 21.08 -6.54
C PHE A 232 6.76 21.61 -5.94
N ASP A 233 7.65 22.23 -6.73
CA ASP A 233 8.92 22.79 -6.25
C ASP A 233 9.75 21.80 -5.38
N ILE A 234 9.78 20.54 -5.81
CA ILE A 234 10.46 19.45 -5.07
C ILE A 234 11.96 19.70 -4.96
N ALA A 235 12.56 20.41 -5.92
CA ALA A 235 13.97 20.76 -5.88
C ALA A 235 14.30 21.63 -4.65
N ASN A 236 13.46 22.59 -4.31
CA ASN A 236 13.63 23.42 -3.11
C ASN A 236 13.36 22.61 -1.84
N LEU A 237 12.41 21.68 -1.87
CA LEU A 237 12.20 20.76 -0.76
C LEU A 237 13.47 19.91 -0.50
N GLN A 238 14.14 19.45 -1.56
CA GLN A 238 15.43 18.73 -1.46
C GLN A 238 16.59 19.65 -1.05
N GLY A 239 16.59 20.92 -1.45
CA GLY A 239 17.59 21.92 -1.08
C GLY A 239 17.53 22.36 0.39
N VAL A 240 16.38 22.29 1.03
CA VAL A 240 16.17 22.51 2.47
C VAL A 240 16.68 21.30 3.28
N ILE A 241 16.76 20.14 2.64
CA ILE A 241 17.25 18.89 3.19
C ILE A 241 18.81 18.87 3.01
N LYS A 242 19.52 19.57 3.86
CA LYS A 242 21.01 19.52 3.93
C LYS A 242 21.46 18.39 4.84
#